data_479dae16f7dc21d832b40dca32721a9f
#
_entry.id   479dae16f7dc21d832b40dca32721a9f
#
_cell.length_a   1.000
_cell.length_b   1.000
_cell.length_c   1.000
_cell.angle_alpha   90.00
_cell.angle_beta   90.00
_cell.angle_gamma   90.00
#
_symmetry.space_group_name_H-M   'P 1'
#
loop_
_entity.id
_entity.type
_entity.pdbx_description
1 polymer ?
#
loop_
_entity_poly.entity_id
_entity_poly.type
_entity_poly.pdbx_seq_one_letter_code
_entity_poly.pdbx_strand_id
1 'polypeptide(L)'
;MKKVLALALTAALALSLTGCLNQAPAQGGGSSTPASNNSSASQSGGSSTPAPSPDGAPAITSTEKVNMIWSHNAAVTTAGHRAAEKFKEAMEKYSGGNITVNLYANGELGTVPENDQALREGTIQIGSGTTGGLVDPSLSYFDCPNLVDSNEQAKAMMDRSGDLYQYTEGVYENIGMKMLSIVPAGFRETTSNKAVHNYEELSGLKIRTLENPIAIAYWQAWGCNPTPVTFSELYIALQQGLVEAQENAYDTTVASKLHEQQKYVINTHHVIMWSGMYMNLDFYNGLPADYQELINWVVAEIYEPFLYEESIKANDAALQTMKDAGLEVIDFTPEDYAKMREAAKPAYDLIRQTVGDEPMELIAQAQAAAAG
;
A
#
# COMPACT_ATOMS: atom_id res chain seq x y z
N MET A 1 6.42 -52.57 10.67
CA MET A 1 6.18 -53.60 9.65
C MET A 1 5.28 -53.02 8.57
N LYS A 2 5.69 -53.21 7.30
CA LYS A 2 4.98 -52.99 6.01
C LYS A 2 4.85 -51.51 5.60
N LYS A 3 5.76 -50.96 4.74
CA LYS A 3 6.00 -51.08 3.26
C LYS A 3 4.97 -50.26 2.48
N VAL A 4 5.39 -49.05 1.96
CA VAL A 4 5.83 -48.74 0.59
C VAL A 4 4.76 -49.01 -0.48
N LEU A 5 4.32 -47.94 -1.19
CA LEU A 5 4.18 -48.03 -2.65
C LEU A 5 4.34 -46.62 -3.28
N ALA A 6 5.44 -46.47 -4.03
CA ALA A 6 5.63 -45.40 -5.01
C ALA A 6 5.01 -45.85 -6.32
N LEU A 7 4.43 -44.94 -7.10
CA LEU A 7 4.15 -45.17 -8.51
C LEU A 7 4.56 -43.93 -9.31
N ALA A 8 5.65 -44.07 -10.03
CA ALA A 8 6.07 -43.16 -11.10
C ALA A 8 5.29 -43.52 -12.37
N LEU A 9 4.84 -42.52 -13.13
CA LEU A 9 4.43 -42.72 -14.52
C LEU A 9 5.07 -41.65 -15.39
N THR A 10 6.14 -42.05 -16.09
CA THR A 10 6.75 -41.41 -17.24
C THR A 10 5.98 -41.79 -18.50
N ALA A 11 5.64 -40.84 -19.36
CA ALA A 11 5.37 -41.10 -20.77
C ALA A 11 5.82 -39.89 -21.61
N ALA A 12 6.87 -40.12 -22.33
CA ALA A 12 7.34 -39.31 -23.43
C ALA A 12 6.54 -39.64 -24.71
N LEU A 13 6.28 -38.64 -25.55
CA LEU A 13 6.11 -38.87 -26.97
C LEU A 13 6.65 -37.70 -27.80
N ALA A 14 7.37 -38.07 -28.81
CA ALA A 14 8.22 -37.24 -29.67
C ALA A 14 7.51 -36.83 -30.97
N LEU A 15 8.04 -35.77 -31.55
CA LEU A 15 8.24 -35.40 -32.96
C LEU A 15 7.15 -35.70 -34.02
N SER A 16 6.84 -34.64 -34.80
CA SER A 16 6.88 -34.74 -36.26
C SER A 16 7.12 -33.36 -36.91
N LEU A 17 8.27 -33.24 -37.57
CA LEU A 17 8.64 -32.24 -38.60
C LEU A 17 7.96 -32.62 -39.95
N THR A 18 7.54 -31.61 -40.69
CA THR A 18 7.56 -31.48 -42.17
C THR A 18 7.10 -30.06 -42.46
N GLY A 19 7.80 -29.13 -43.06
CA GLY A 19 8.65 -29.10 -44.22
C GLY A 19 7.88 -28.86 -45.51
N CYS A 20 7.82 -27.59 -46.03
CA CYS A 20 7.74 -27.32 -47.45
C CYS A 20 8.19 -25.90 -47.78
N LEU A 21 9.31 -25.84 -48.50
CA LEU A 21 9.76 -24.69 -49.32
C LEU A 21 8.84 -24.49 -50.51
N ASN A 22 8.62 -23.25 -50.96
CA ASN A 22 8.67 -22.93 -52.39
C ASN A 22 8.93 -21.42 -52.64
N GLN A 23 9.91 -21.18 -53.34
CA GLN A 23 10.53 -20.32 -54.32
C GLN A 23 9.68 -19.18 -54.91
N ALA A 24 10.41 -18.03 -55.09
CA ALA A 24 10.04 -16.90 -55.95
C ALA A 24 10.18 -17.23 -57.44
N PRO A 25 9.69 -16.37 -58.32
CA PRO A 25 10.67 -15.74 -59.25
C PRO A 25 10.49 -14.23 -59.46
N ALA A 26 11.59 -13.69 -60.03
CA ALA A 26 11.94 -12.30 -60.27
C ALA A 26 11.42 -11.80 -61.65
N GLN A 27 11.55 -10.49 -61.76
CA GLN A 27 12.03 -9.68 -62.92
C GLN A 27 11.04 -8.64 -63.50
N GLY A 28 11.66 -7.47 -63.72
CA GLY A 28 11.45 -6.48 -64.77
C GLY A 28 11.26 -5.08 -64.19
N GLY A 29 12.14 -4.13 -64.17
CA GLY A 29 13.02 -3.54 -65.13
C GLY A 29 12.43 -2.20 -65.58
N GLY A 30 13.04 -1.07 -65.22
CA GLY A 30 12.66 0.24 -65.73
C GLY A 30 13.44 1.43 -65.10
N SER A 31 14.51 1.79 -65.76
CA SER A 31 15.48 2.89 -65.48
C SER A 31 14.88 4.22 -65.89
N SER A 32 15.02 5.28 -65.06
CA SER A 32 15.30 6.65 -65.51
C SER A 32 15.67 7.55 -64.33
N THR A 33 16.94 7.92 -64.22
CA THR A 33 17.44 9.20 -63.65
C THR A 33 17.56 10.19 -64.80
N PRO A 34 17.67 11.57 -64.58
CA PRO A 34 18.21 12.31 -63.45
C PRO A 34 17.46 13.66 -63.17
N ALA A 35 17.66 14.27 -62.00
CA ALA A 35 18.07 15.67 -61.92
C ALA A 35 18.37 16.08 -60.46
N SER A 36 19.58 16.50 -60.30
CA SER A 36 20.19 17.18 -59.16
C SER A 36 19.46 18.49 -58.87
N ASN A 37 19.11 18.75 -57.59
CA ASN A 37 19.07 20.11 -57.06
C ASN A 37 19.53 20.13 -55.62
N ASN A 38 20.68 20.70 -55.43
CA ASN A 38 21.40 20.94 -54.21
C ASN A 38 20.75 22.14 -53.52
N SER A 39 20.15 21.96 -52.37
CA SER A 39 19.78 23.06 -51.45
C SER A 39 20.12 22.62 -50.04
N SER A 40 21.30 23.06 -49.61
CA SER A 40 21.75 22.97 -48.21
C SER A 40 20.81 23.76 -47.32
N ALA A 41 19.92 23.08 -46.61
CA ALA A 41 19.20 23.64 -45.47
C ALA A 41 19.86 23.07 -44.23
N SER A 42 20.60 23.91 -43.50
CA SER A 42 21.07 23.65 -42.15
C SER A 42 19.84 23.45 -41.25
N GLN A 43 19.55 22.19 -40.91
CA GLN A 43 18.63 21.91 -39.82
C GLN A 43 19.43 22.08 -38.53
N SER A 44 19.25 23.22 -37.87
CA SER A 44 19.48 23.36 -36.44
C SER A 44 18.48 22.46 -35.75
N GLY A 45 18.95 21.30 -35.24
CA GLY A 45 18.18 20.42 -34.38
C GLY A 45 17.86 21.13 -33.07
N GLY A 46 16.78 21.89 -33.06
CA GLY A 46 16.16 22.32 -31.82
C GLY A 46 15.51 21.08 -31.21
N SER A 47 16.06 20.61 -30.10
CA SER A 47 15.38 19.68 -29.20
C SER A 47 14.16 20.44 -28.66
N SER A 48 13.02 20.33 -29.33
CA SER A 48 11.76 20.80 -28.77
C SER A 48 11.29 19.78 -27.74
N THR A 49 11.53 20.04 -26.47
CA THR A 49 10.84 19.34 -25.40
C THR A 49 9.34 19.43 -25.67
N PRO A 50 8.60 18.33 -25.77
CA PRO A 50 7.15 18.37 -25.95
C PRO A 50 6.51 19.23 -24.85
N ALA A 51 5.50 20.01 -25.18
CA ALA A 51 4.80 20.80 -24.19
C ALA A 51 4.01 19.89 -23.22
N PRO A 52 3.90 20.27 -21.94
CA PRO A 52 3.03 19.56 -20.99
C PRO A 52 1.61 19.45 -21.52
N SER A 53 0.88 18.43 -21.09
CA SER A 53 -0.54 18.30 -21.43
C SER A 53 -1.36 19.47 -20.84
N PRO A 54 -2.57 19.75 -21.37
CA PRO A 54 -3.46 20.78 -20.80
C PRO A 54 -3.76 20.58 -19.31
N ASP A 55 -3.68 19.33 -18.83
CA ASP A 55 -3.92 18.94 -17.43
C ASP A 55 -2.66 19.06 -16.55
N GLY A 56 -1.53 19.58 -17.08
CA GLY A 56 -0.27 19.74 -16.36
C GLY A 56 0.59 18.48 -16.29
N ALA A 57 0.17 17.37 -16.89
CA ALA A 57 0.95 16.13 -16.90
C ALA A 57 2.25 16.29 -17.70
N PRO A 58 3.35 15.63 -17.28
CA PRO A 58 4.61 15.66 -18.01
C PRO A 58 4.47 15.16 -19.44
N ALA A 59 5.29 15.72 -20.32
CA ALA A 59 5.35 15.28 -21.70
C ALA A 59 6.13 13.95 -21.83
N ILE A 60 5.50 12.96 -22.44
CA ILE A 60 6.11 11.64 -22.64
C ILE A 60 6.75 11.57 -24.04
N THR A 61 8.02 11.22 -24.06
CA THR A 61 8.83 11.03 -25.28
C THR A 61 9.26 9.57 -25.46
N SER A 62 9.32 8.83 -24.37
CA SER A 62 9.65 7.41 -24.36
C SER A 62 8.54 6.58 -25.02
N THR A 63 8.98 5.55 -25.76
CA THR A 63 8.09 4.62 -26.48
C THR A 63 8.19 3.19 -25.97
N GLU A 64 9.01 2.98 -24.97
CA GLU A 64 9.18 1.67 -24.34
C GLU A 64 7.87 1.18 -23.75
N LYS A 65 7.56 -0.10 -23.98
CA LYS A 65 6.37 -0.72 -23.39
C LYS A 65 6.72 -1.27 -22.02
N VAL A 66 6.03 -0.76 -21.01
CA VAL A 66 6.23 -1.12 -19.61
C VAL A 66 4.94 -1.76 -19.08
N ASN A 67 5.07 -2.92 -18.47
CA ASN A 67 3.99 -3.59 -17.76
C ASN A 67 4.29 -3.61 -16.27
N MET A 68 3.39 -3.08 -15.46
CA MET A 68 3.50 -3.06 -14.01
C MET A 68 2.46 -4.01 -13.40
N ILE A 69 2.91 -4.89 -12.53
CA ILE A 69 2.06 -5.72 -11.68
C ILE A 69 1.94 -5.02 -10.33
N TRP A 70 0.72 -4.73 -9.91
CA TRP A 70 0.40 -4.17 -8.60
C TRP A 70 -0.42 -5.16 -7.78
N SER A 71 0.12 -5.59 -6.65
CA SER A 71 -0.56 -6.49 -5.71
C SER A 71 -0.87 -5.81 -4.38
N HIS A 72 -2.04 -6.10 -3.84
CA HIS A 72 -2.43 -5.69 -2.50
C HIS A 72 -3.49 -6.62 -1.88
N ASN A 73 -3.61 -6.59 -0.54
CA ASN A 73 -4.53 -7.47 0.18
C ASN A 73 -5.90 -6.84 0.47
N ALA A 74 -6.08 -5.56 0.13
CA ALA A 74 -7.33 -4.84 0.34
C ALA A 74 -8.43 -5.33 -0.61
N ALA A 75 -9.68 -5.32 -0.12
CA ALA A 75 -10.84 -5.64 -0.94
C ALA A 75 -11.09 -4.56 -2.01
N VAL A 76 -11.69 -4.96 -3.13
CA VAL A 76 -11.94 -4.05 -4.27
C VAL A 76 -12.88 -2.89 -3.96
N THR A 77 -13.60 -2.92 -2.86
CA THR A 77 -14.51 -1.86 -2.41
C THR A 77 -13.82 -0.80 -1.53
N THR A 78 -12.57 -0.99 -1.13
CA THR A 78 -11.85 -0.05 -0.27
C THR A 78 -11.41 1.21 -1.02
N ALA A 79 -11.21 2.30 -0.29
CA ALA A 79 -10.63 3.54 -0.81
C ALA A 79 -9.27 3.30 -1.48
N GLY A 80 -8.42 2.45 -0.87
CA GLY A 80 -7.11 2.11 -1.40
C GLY A 80 -7.16 1.44 -2.79
N HIS A 81 -8.09 0.49 -3.01
CA HIS A 81 -8.24 -0.12 -4.33
C HIS A 81 -8.74 0.88 -5.37
N ARG A 82 -9.77 1.69 -5.03
CA ARG A 82 -10.27 2.72 -5.94
C ARG A 82 -9.20 3.75 -6.32
N ALA A 83 -8.31 4.09 -5.39
CA ALA A 83 -7.16 4.95 -5.69
C ALA A 83 -6.17 4.26 -6.64
N ALA A 84 -5.92 2.96 -6.47
CA ALA A 84 -5.08 2.18 -7.38
C ALA A 84 -5.69 2.13 -8.80
N GLU A 85 -7.01 2.04 -8.94
CA GLU A 85 -7.69 2.16 -10.24
C GLU A 85 -7.48 3.53 -10.87
N LYS A 86 -7.54 4.62 -10.07
CA LYS A 86 -7.25 5.99 -10.56
C LYS A 86 -5.82 6.15 -11.03
N PHE A 87 -4.86 5.61 -10.30
CA PHE A 87 -3.46 5.59 -10.73
C PHE A 87 -3.31 4.82 -12.05
N LYS A 88 -3.87 3.62 -12.17
CA LYS A 88 -3.86 2.82 -13.39
C LYS A 88 -4.42 3.60 -14.58
N GLU A 89 -5.64 4.15 -14.45
CA GLU A 89 -6.30 4.95 -15.49
C GLU A 89 -5.40 6.11 -15.95
N ALA A 90 -4.79 6.82 -15.00
CA ALA A 90 -3.92 7.96 -15.29
C ALA A 90 -2.62 7.53 -15.99
N MET A 91 -1.94 6.49 -15.49
CA MET A 91 -0.71 5.98 -16.09
C MET A 91 -0.92 5.52 -17.52
N GLU A 92 -1.99 4.74 -17.78
CA GLU A 92 -2.33 4.27 -19.12
C GLU A 92 -2.71 5.43 -20.07
N LYS A 93 -3.48 6.40 -19.57
CA LYS A 93 -3.89 7.61 -20.34
C LYS A 93 -2.69 8.46 -20.72
N TYR A 94 -1.91 8.90 -19.72
CA TYR A 94 -0.87 9.92 -19.94
C TYR A 94 0.42 9.35 -20.54
N SER A 95 0.66 8.04 -20.44
CA SER A 95 1.73 7.38 -21.20
C SER A 95 1.36 7.07 -22.67
N GLY A 96 0.12 7.40 -23.09
CA GLY A 96 -0.38 7.02 -24.42
C GLY A 96 -0.47 5.49 -24.60
N GLY A 97 -0.69 4.76 -23.53
CA GLY A 97 -0.75 3.28 -23.51
C GLY A 97 0.63 2.61 -23.63
N ASN A 98 1.70 3.32 -23.36
CA ASN A 98 3.02 2.72 -23.26
C ASN A 98 3.25 2.04 -21.91
N ILE A 99 2.62 2.53 -20.85
CA ILE A 99 2.61 1.89 -19.53
C ILE A 99 1.24 1.24 -19.34
N THR A 100 1.24 -0.02 -18.89
CA THR A 100 0.03 -0.75 -18.46
C THR A 100 0.18 -1.18 -17.01
N VAL A 101 -0.90 -1.14 -16.23
CA VAL A 101 -0.93 -1.54 -14.82
C VAL A 101 -1.94 -2.65 -14.62
N ASN A 102 -1.48 -3.80 -14.14
CA ASN A 102 -2.34 -4.93 -13.78
C ASN A 102 -2.53 -4.97 -12.27
N LEU A 103 -3.76 -4.76 -11.82
CA LEU A 103 -4.13 -4.77 -10.40
C LEU A 103 -4.56 -6.15 -9.96
N TYR A 104 -4.00 -6.63 -8.85
CA TYR A 104 -4.35 -7.87 -8.16
C TYR A 104 -4.74 -7.53 -6.73
N ALA A 105 -6.02 -7.63 -6.42
CA ALA A 105 -6.62 -7.29 -5.13
C ALA A 105 -6.83 -8.52 -4.24
N ASN A 106 -7.35 -8.33 -3.03
CA ASN A 106 -7.77 -9.42 -2.12
C ASN A 106 -6.68 -10.46 -1.81
N GLY A 107 -5.41 -10.13 -1.99
CA GLY A 107 -4.30 -11.07 -1.78
C GLY A 107 -4.22 -12.17 -2.84
N GLU A 108 -4.68 -11.93 -4.08
CA GLU A 108 -4.64 -12.92 -5.17
C GLU A 108 -3.24 -13.44 -5.46
N LEU A 109 -2.19 -12.62 -5.25
CA LEU A 109 -0.79 -13.02 -5.49
C LEU A 109 -0.07 -13.45 -4.21
N GLY A 110 -0.69 -13.30 -3.04
CA GLY A 110 -0.11 -13.72 -1.76
C GLY A 110 -0.58 -12.90 -0.57
N THR A 111 -0.13 -13.30 0.60
CA THR A 111 -0.30 -12.56 1.88
C THR A 111 0.50 -11.26 1.86
N VAL A 112 0.33 -10.39 2.88
CA VAL A 112 1.09 -9.13 2.97
C VAL A 112 2.60 -9.39 2.97
N PRO A 113 3.17 -10.27 3.82
CA PRO A 113 4.61 -10.55 3.79
C PRO A 113 5.10 -11.13 2.46
N GLU A 114 4.31 -11.99 1.81
CA GLU A 114 4.67 -12.56 0.50
C GLU A 114 4.69 -11.50 -0.60
N ASN A 115 3.73 -10.57 -0.59
CA ASN A 115 3.72 -9.44 -1.53
C ASN A 115 4.90 -8.49 -1.30
N ASP A 116 5.26 -8.20 -0.04
CA ASP A 116 6.42 -7.36 0.29
C ASP A 116 7.73 -8.01 -0.15
N GLN A 117 7.86 -9.32 0.02
CA GLN A 117 9.02 -10.06 -0.50
C GLN A 117 9.06 -10.03 -2.03
N ALA A 118 7.93 -10.31 -2.70
CA ALA A 118 7.83 -10.29 -4.16
C ALA A 118 8.15 -8.91 -4.76
N LEU A 119 7.78 -7.82 -4.03
CA LEU A 119 8.11 -6.45 -4.40
C LEU A 119 9.62 -6.20 -4.31
N ARG A 120 10.26 -6.59 -3.22
CA ARG A 120 11.73 -6.46 -3.04
C ARG A 120 12.51 -7.26 -4.09
N GLU A 121 12.02 -8.44 -4.46
CA GLU A 121 12.60 -9.31 -5.48
C GLU A 121 12.30 -8.84 -6.93
N GLY A 122 11.40 -7.86 -7.12
CA GLY A 122 11.01 -7.31 -8.42
C GLY A 122 10.06 -8.20 -9.23
N THR A 123 9.52 -9.27 -8.64
CA THR A 123 8.51 -10.12 -9.31
C THR A 123 7.15 -9.43 -9.43
N ILE A 124 6.83 -8.50 -8.53
CA ILE A 124 5.82 -7.47 -8.71
C ILE A 124 6.50 -6.09 -8.70
N GLN A 125 5.91 -5.11 -9.39
CA GLN A 125 6.50 -3.78 -9.53
C GLN A 125 5.97 -2.79 -8.50
N ILE A 126 4.70 -2.93 -8.09
CA ILE A 126 4.04 -2.03 -7.14
C ILE A 126 3.37 -2.85 -6.04
N GLY A 127 3.56 -2.41 -4.81
CA GLY A 127 2.85 -2.87 -3.62
C GLY A 127 2.16 -1.72 -2.92
N SER A 128 1.08 -1.99 -2.21
CA SER A 128 0.44 -1.00 -1.35
C SER A 128 -0.27 -1.64 -0.17
N GLY A 129 -0.36 -0.89 0.91
CA GLY A 129 -1.03 -1.34 2.12
C GLY A 129 -0.56 -0.57 3.36
N THR A 130 -0.79 -1.17 4.53
CA THR A 130 -0.32 -0.61 5.81
C THR A 130 1.20 -0.58 5.82
N THR A 131 1.78 0.54 6.24
CA THR A 131 3.21 0.66 6.50
C THR A 131 3.54 0.39 7.98
N GLY A 132 4.81 0.39 8.33
CA GLY A 132 5.29 0.16 9.69
C GLY A 132 6.14 -1.09 9.83
N GLY A 133 6.30 -1.58 11.05
CA GLY A 133 7.14 -2.74 11.39
C GLY A 133 6.70 -4.06 10.75
N LEU A 134 5.49 -4.12 10.18
CA LEU A 134 5.05 -5.28 9.40
C LEU A 134 5.77 -5.36 8.05
N VAL A 135 6.08 -4.22 7.43
CA VAL A 135 6.86 -4.14 6.19
C VAL A 135 8.34 -4.38 6.46
N ASP A 136 8.89 -3.65 7.44
CA ASP A 136 10.27 -3.82 7.90
C ASP A 136 10.43 -3.26 9.32
N PRO A 137 11.19 -3.90 10.22
CA PRO A 137 11.40 -3.39 11.57
C PRO A 137 11.93 -1.95 11.62
N SER A 138 12.69 -1.49 10.63
CA SER A 138 13.20 -0.11 10.56
C SER A 138 12.10 0.95 10.40
N LEU A 139 10.88 0.55 10.03
CA LEU A 139 9.70 1.40 9.88
C LEU A 139 8.77 1.37 11.10
N SER A 140 9.15 0.71 12.19
CA SER A 140 8.31 0.55 13.39
C SER A 140 7.86 1.86 14.02
N TYR A 141 8.50 2.99 13.69
CA TYR A 141 8.06 4.31 14.16
C TYR A 141 6.68 4.74 13.62
N PHE A 142 6.18 4.12 12.54
CA PHE A 142 4.80 4.30 12.09
C PHE A 142 3.77 3.57 12.97
N ASP A 143 4.20 2.64 13.81
CA ASP A 143 3.33 1.88 14.70
C ASP A 143 3.11 2.57 16.06
N CYS A 144 3.60 3.80 16.25
CA CYS A 144 3.44 4.57 17.48
C CYS A 144 1.95 4.72 17.85
N PRO A 145 1.48 4.17 18.98
CA PRO A 145 0.09 4.32 19.39
C PRO A 145 -0.19 5.73 19.91
N ASN A 146 -1.39 6.24 19.66
CA ASN A 146 -1.86 7.55 20.07
C ASN A 146 -0.92 8.71 19.67
N LEU A 147 -0.31 8.60 18.49
CA LEU A 147 0.67 9.55 17.98
C LEU A 147 0.01 10.88 17.57
N VAL A 148 -1.16 10.83 16.97
CA VAL A 148 -1.90 11.99 16.42
C VAL A 148 -3.35 11.96 16.88
N ASP A 149 -3.99 13.11 16.85
CA ASP A 149 -5.40 13.28 17.25
C ASP A 149 -6.32 13.48 16.02
N SER A 150 -5.78 13.69 14.81
CA SER A 150 -6.57 13.83 13.58
C SER A 150 -5.82 13.36 12.31
N ASN A 151 -6.58 13.12 11.23
CA ASN A 151 -6.02 12.81 9.92
C ASN A 151 -5.25 14.00 9.33
N GLU A 152 -5.67 15.23 9.61
CA GLU A 152 -5.01 16.47 9.18
C GLU A 152 -3.64 16.58 9.83
N GLN A 153 -3.56 16.32 11.13
CA GLN A 153 -2.27 16.29 11.85
C GLN A 153 -1.35 15.22 11.29
N ALA A 154 -1.85 14.00 11.08
CA ALA A 154 -1.08 12.92 10.46
C ALA A 154 -0.58 13.30 9.06
N LYS A 155 -1.44 13.90 8.23
CA LYS A 155 -1.07 14.37 6.89
C LYS A 155 0.03 15.42 6.94
N ALA A 156 -0.07 16.38 7.85
CA ALA A 156 0.94 17.43 8.03
C ALA A 156 2.29 16.86 8.49
N MET A 157 2.29 15.83 9.34
CA MET A 157 3.53 15.15 9.77
C MET A 157 4.30 14.49 8.61
N MET A 158 3.59 14.04 7.58
CA MET A 158 4.15 13.39 6.40
C MET A 158 4.16 14.31 5.17
N ASP A 159 4.36 15.62 5.40
CA ASP A 159 4.62 16.56 4.31
C ASP A 159 5.89 16.19 3.55
N ARG A 160 5.82 16.15 2.20
CA ARG A 160 6.94 15.70 1.34
C ARG A 160 8.22 16.52 1.49
N SER A 161 8.12 17.77 1.94
CA SER A 161 9.26 18.65 2.20
C SER A 161 9.84 18.48 3.60
N GLY A 162 9.20 17.71 4.49
CA GLY A 162 9.58 17.53 5.88
C GLY A 162 10.70 16.50 6.06
N ASP A 163 11.50 16.69 7.12
CA ASP A 163 12.65 15.83 7.43
C ASP A 163 12.22 14.37 7.69
N LEU A 164 11.06 14.17 8.34
CA LEU A 164 10.52 12.82 8.58
C LEU A 164 10.19 12.09 7.28
N TYR A 165 9.60 12.79 6.29
CA TYR A 165 9.31 12.20 4.99
C TYR A 165 10.60 11.80 4.26
N GLN A 166 11.58 12.69 4.20
CA GLN A 166 12.87 12.45 3.55
C GLN A 166 13.67 11.31 4.23
N TYR A 167 13.67 11.29 5.56
CA TYR A 167 14.24 10.16 6.31
C TYR A 167 13.56 8.84 5.92
N THR A 168 12.23 8.84 5.86
CA THR A 168 11.44 7.66 5.52
C THR A 168 11.73 7.16 4.09
N GLU A 169 11.87 8.07 3.12
CA GLU A 169 12.31 7.68 1.76
C GLU A 169 13.64 6.91 1.80
N GLY A 170 14.62 7.42 2.54
CA GLY A 170 15.92 6.75 2.70
C GLY A 170 15.81 5.37 3.35
N VAL A 171 14.91 5.19 4.33
CA VAL A 171 14.65 3.87 4.93
C VAL A 171 14.09 2.90 3.90
N TYR A 172 13.11 3.31 3.09
CA TYR A 172 12.54 2.47 2.04
C TYR A 172 13.57 2.12 0.95
N GLU A 173 14.41 3.07 0.54
CA GLU A 173 15.48 2.80 -0.43
C GLU A 173 16.49 1.78 0.09
N ASN A 174 16.85 1.83 1.38
CA ASN A 174 17.75 0.86 2.02
C ASN A 174 17.19 -0.58 2.05
N ILE A 175 15.87 -0.74 1.95
CA ILE A 175 15.23 -2.06 1.89
C ILE A 175 14.78 -2.44 0.47
N GLY A 176 15.28 -1.74 -0.56
CA GLY A 176 15.04 -2.05 -1.98
C GLY A 176 13.70 -1.59 -2.52
N MET A 177 13.06 -0.63 -1.87
CA MET A 177 11.77 -0.07 -2.28
C MET A 177 11.88 1.43 -2.53
N LYS A 178 11.24 1.94 -3.58
CA LYS A 178 10.96 3.36 -3.76
C LYS A 178 9.62 3.69 -3.10
N MET A 179 9.65 4.50 -2.06
CA MET A 179 8.44 5.07 -1.49
C MET A 179 7.84 6.06 -2.48
N LEU A 180 6.62 5.80 -2.94
CA LEU A 180 5.89 6.71 -3.83
C LEU A 180 4.90 7.57 -3.04
N SER A 181 4.26 7.00 -2.01
CA SER A 181 3.24 7.66 -1.22
C SER A 181 3.13 7.06 0.18
N ILE A 182 2.87 7.91 1.18
CA ILE A 182 2.34 7.53 2.49
C ILE A 182 1.27 8.54 2.87
N VAL A 183 0.02 8.06 3.01
CA VAL A 183 -1.16 8.88 3.29
C VAL A 183 -1.90 8.33 4.51
N PRO A 184 -2.37 9.18 5.44
CA PRO A 184 -3.27 8.71 6.50
C PRO A 184 -4.62 8.30 5.91
N ALA A 185 -5.09 7.10 6.26
CA ALA A 185 -6.32 6.49 5.75
C ALA A 185 -7.37 6.26 6.85
N GLY A 186 -7.35 7.08 7.89
CA GLY A 186 -8.23 7.00 9.05
C GLY A 186 -7.55 6.32 10.24
N PHE A 187 -8.26 6.32 11.37
CA PHE A 187 -7.79 5.63 12.56
C PHE A 187 -8.14 4.16 12.52
N ARG A 188 -7.29 3.36 13.13
CA ARG A 188 -7.64 1.98 13.48
C ARG A 188 -8.49 2.02 14.73
N GLU A 189 -9.65 1.40 14.64
CA GLU A 189 -10.65 1.33 15.68
C GLU A 189 -10.91 -0.13 16.05
N THR A 190 -11.37 -0.35 17.26
CA THR A 190 -11.67 -1.70 17.73
C THR A 190 -13.12 -2.07 17.43
N THR A 191 -13.35 -3.29 16.92
CA THR A 191 -14.67 -3.92 16.99
C THR A 191 -14.62 -5.15 17.88
N SER A 192 -15.71 -5.44 18.60
CA SER A 192 -15.72 -6.48 19.64
C SER A 192 -17.07 -7.15 19.82
N ASN A 193 -17.06 -8.38 20.33
CA ASN A 193 -18.24 -9.08 20.84
C ASN A 193 -18.50 -8.81 22.34
N LYS A 194 -17.56 -8.14 23.02
CA LYS A 194 -17.66 -7.68 24.41
C LYS A 194 -17.76 -6.16 24.41
N ALA A 195 -18.72 -5.59 25.12
CA ALA A 195 -18.75 -4.16 25.37
C ALA A 195 -17.54 -3.73 26.19
N VAL A 196 -16.89 -2.64 25.82
CA VAL A 196 -15.77 -2.01 26.52
C VAL A 196 -16.04 -0.50 26.54
N HIS A 197 -16.43 0.03 27.70
CA HIS A 197 -16.90 1.41 27.83
C HIS A 197 -15.81 2.39 28.27
N ASN A 198 -14.68 1.89 28.76
CA ASN A 198 -13.57 2.68 29.27
C ASN A 198 -12.25 1.90 29.20
N TYR A 199 -11.14 2.59 29.49
CA TYR A 199 -9.81 2.00 29.49
C TYR A 199 -9.66 0.77 30.37
N GLU A 200 -10.26 0.77 31.59
CA GLU A 200 -10.14 -0.32 32.57
C GLU A 200 -10.76 -1.63 32.05
N GLU A 201 -11.82 -1.51 31.25
CA GLU A 201 -12.53 -2.67 30.68
C GLU A 201 -11.80 -3.33 29.50
N LEU A 202 -10.74 -2.72 28.98
CA LEU A 202 -9.82 -3.37 28.02
C LEU A 202 -9.16 -4.59 28.63
N SER A 203 -9.02 -4.63 29.96
CA SER A 203 -8.33 -5.72 30.64
C SER A 203 -8.96 -7.07 30.34
N GLY A 204 -8.11 -8.01 29.88
CA GLY A 204 -8.49 -9.37 29.54
C GLY A 204 -9.19 -9.53 28.18
N LEU A 205 -9.41 -8.47 27.40
CA LEU A 205 -10.00 -8.57 26.07
C LEU A 205 -9.12 -9.42 25.15
N LYS A 206 -9.70 -10.46 24.56
CA LYS A 206 -9.03 -11.30 23.56
C LYS A 206 -9.12 -10.64 22.20
N ILE A 207 -8.07 -9.91 21.86
CA ILE A 207 -8.03 -9.14 20.61
C ILE A 207 -7.07 -9.75 19.60
N ARG A 208 -7.51 -9.81 18.34
CA ARG A 208 -6.59 -10.09 17.24
C ARG A 208 -5.74 -8.85 16.95
N THR A 209 -4.47 -9.07 16.75
CA THR A 209 -3.54 -8.05 16.28
C THR A 209 -2.89 -8.45 14.97
N LEU A 210 -2.27 -7.48 14.30
CA LEU A 210 -1.27 -7.75 13.26
C LEU A 210 -0.14 -8.60 13.85
N GLU A 211 0.61 -9.30 13.01
CA GLU A 211 1.83 -10.04 13.37
C GLU A 211 3.01 -9.07 13.60
N ASN A 212 2.74 -8.01 14.36
CA ASN A 212 3.63 -6.88 14.63
C ASN A 212 3.94 -6.82 16.12
N PRO A 213 5.23 -6.95 16.52
CA PRO A 213 5.63 -6.91 17.92
C PRO A 213 5.21 -5.64 18.66
N ILE A 214 5.16 -4.50 17.98
CA ILE A 214 4.74 -3.22 18.58
C ILE A 214 3.25 -3.24 18.89
N ALA A 215 2.43 -3.74 17.95
CA ALA A 215 0.99 -3.91 18.17
C ALA A 215 0.72 -4.84 19.35
N ILE A 216 1.42 -5.95 19.43
CA ILE A 216 1.33 -6.86 20.57
C ILE A 216 1.70 -6.15 21.87
N ALA A 217 2.77 -5.35 21.87
CA ALA A 217 3.28 -4.67 23.07
C ALA A 217 2.27 -3.64 23.62
N TYR A 218 1.69 -2.77 22.79
CA TYR A 218 0.74 -1.78 23.31
C TYR A 218 -0.58 -2.43 23.76
N TRP A 219 -1.11 -3.45 23.06
CA TRP A 219 -2.30 -4.14 23.53
C TRP A 219 -2.07 -4.89 24.84
N GLN A 220 -0.89 -5.49 25.04
CA GLN A 220 -0.50 -6.06 26.34
C GLN A 220 -0.37 -5.00 27.42
N ALA A 221 0.21 -3.86 27.12
CA ALA A 221 0.34 -2.75 28.06
C ALA A 221 -1.02 -2.18 28.51
N TRP A 222 -2.04 -2.26 27.65
CA TRP A 222 -3.43 -1.93 28.00
C TRP A 222 -4.19 -3.06 28.68
N GLY A 223 -3.49 -4.16 29.03
CA GLY A 223 -4.06 -5.29 29.78
C GLY A 223 -4.84 -6.29 28.92
N CYS A 224 -4.85 -6.16 27.61
CA CYS A 224 -5.50 -7.09 26.69
C CYS A 224 -4.70 -8.38 26.53
N ASN A 225 -5.34 -9.39 25.93
CA ASN A 225 -4.72 -10.65 25.50
C ASN A 225 -4.62 -10.66 23.96
N PRO A 226 -3.58 -10.04 23.38
CA PRO A 226 -3.43 -10.00 21.92
C PRO A 226 -3.05 -11.37 21.36
N THR A 227 -3.67 -11.72 20.23
CA THR A 227 -3.38 -12.94 19.46
C THR A 227 -3.05 -12.51 18.02
N PRO A 228 -1.79 -12.66 17.57
CA PRO A 228 -1.44 -12.37 16.19
C PRO A 228 -2.08 -13.39 15.25
N VAL A 229 -2.79 -12.89 14.22
CA VAL A 229 -3.43 -13.70 13.17
C VAL A 229 -3.29 -12.96 11.86
N THR A 230 -2.94 -13.67 10.78
CA THR A 230 -2.86 -13.10 9.43
C THR A 230 -4.20 -12.47 9.02
N PHE A 231 -4.14 -11.43 8.18
CA PHE A 231 -5.38 -10.73 7.78
C PHE A 231 -6.35 -11.65 7.02
N SER A 232 -5.83 -12.56 6.20
CA SER A 232 -6.63 -13.53 5.43
C SER A 232 -7.40 -14.53 6.30
N GLU A 233 -6.94 -14.79 7.53
CA GLU A 233 -7.57 -15.73 8.47
C GLU A 233 -8.49 -15.03 9.47
N LEU A 234 -8.48 -13.70 9.52
CA LEU A 234 -9.14 -12.91 10.57
C LEU A 234 -10.65 -13.15 10.64
N TYR A 235 -11.35 -13.17 9.49
CA TYR A 235 -12.81 -13.41 9.48
C TYR A 235 -13.16 -14.75 10.13
N ILE A 236 -12.42 -15.81 9.79
CA ILE A 236 -12.63 -17.15 10.36
C ILE A 236 -12.27 -17.20 11.85
N ALA A 237 -11.21 -16.51 12.26
CA ALA A 237 -10.81 -16.44 13.66
C ALA A 237 -11.90 -15.77 14.53
N LEU A 238 -12.53 -14.71 14.04
CA LEU A 238 -13.68 -14.05 14.68
C LEU A 238 -14.91 -14.98 14.70
N GLN A 239 -15.24 -15.58 13.57
CA GLN A 239 -16.39 -16.47 13.43
C GLN A 239 -16.30 -17.69 14.37
N GLN A 240 -15.12 -18.23 14.55
CA GLN A 240 -14.87 -19.38 15.44
C GLN A 240 -14.70 -18.98 16.91
N GLY A 241 -14.67 -17.67 17.23
CA GLY A 241 -14.46 -17.18 18.59
C GLY A 241 -13.05 -17.42 19.12
N LEU A 242 -12.06 -17.61 18.25
CA LEU A 242 -10.64 -17.66 18.65
C LEU A 242 -10.24 -16.33 19.31
N VAL A 243 -10.74 -15.23 18.77
CA VAL A 243 -10.64 -13.87 19.29
C VAL A 243 -12.02 -13.25 19.43
N GLU A 244 -12.17 -12.31 20.37
CA GLU A 244 -13.45 -11.61 20.64
C GLU A 244 -13.51 -10.26 19.95
N ALA A 245 -12.33 -9.70 19.65
CA ALA A 245 -12.15 -8.38 19.09
C ALA A 245 -11.08 -8.37 18.00
N GLN A 246 -11.14 -7.34 17.17
CA GLN A 246 -10.12 -6.98 16.19
C GLN A 246 -10.02 -5.46 16.07
N GLU A 247 -9.02 -4.95 15.36
CA GLU A 247 -8.81 -3.54 15.12
C GLU A 247 -8.40 -3.28 13.66
N ASN A 248 -9.07 -2.34 13.02
CA ASN A 248 -8.81 -1.85 11.66
C ASN A 248 -9.55 -0.52 11.46
N ALA A 249 -9.22 0.19 10.38
CA ALA A 249 -10.05 1.30 9.91
C ALA A 249 -11.46 0.78 9.57
N TYR A 250 -12.47 1.64 9.70
CA TYR A 250 -13.86 1.25 9.47
C TYR A 250 -14.10 0.74 8.04
N ASP A 251 -13.51 1.42 7.03
CA ASP A 251 -13.61 0.99 5.63
C ASP A 251 -13.12 -0.46 5.45
N THR A 252 -11.95 -0.79 6.00
CA THR A 252 -11.40 -2.15 5.98
C THR A 252 -12.30 -3.14 6.71
N THR A 253 -12.83 -2.77 7.87
CA THR A 253 -13.71 -3.61 8.69
C THR A 253 -14.99 -3.98 7.94
N VAL A 254 -15.60 -3.02 7.23
CA VAL A 254 -16.82 -3.27 6.45
C VAL A 254 -16.51 -4.00 5.16
N ALA A 255 -15.50 -3.56 4.41
CA ALA A 255 -15.12 -4.17 3.13
C ALA A 255 -14.75 -5.66 3.26
N SER A 256 -14.11 -6.02 4.39
CA SER A 256 -13.75 -7.41 4.72
C SER A 256 -14.83 -8.14 5.53
N LYS A 257 -16.01 -7.55 5.69
CA LYS A 257 -17.19 -8.10 6.40
C LYS A 257 -16.92 -8.50 7.85
N LEU A 258 -15.86 -7.97 8.48
CA LEU A 258 -15.50 -8.31 9.86
C LEU A 258 -16.60 -7.88 10.84
N HIS A 259 -17.30 -6.78 10.55
CA HIS A 259 -18.43 -6.28 11.33
C HIS A 259 -19.59 -7.27 11.46
N GLU A 260 -19.77 -8.21 10.50
CA GLU A 260 -20.80 -9.26 10.57
C GLU A 260 -20.59 -10.22 11.75
N GLN A 261 -19.36 -10.29 12.26
CA GLN A 261 -18.96 -11.15 13.38
C GLN A 261 -18.83 -10.37 14.70
N GLN A 262 -19.27 -9.10 14.75
CA GLN A 262 -19.04 -8.20 15.89
C GLN A 262 -20.35 -7.55 16.35
N LYS A 263 -20.38 -7.02 17.57
CA LYS A 263 -21.54 -6.37 18.19
C LYS A 263 -21.28 -4.92 18.53
N TYR A 264 -20.05 -4.54 18.78
CA TYR A 264 -19.65 -3.23 19.25
C TYR A 264 -18.59 -2.64 18.36
N VAL A 265 -18.66 -1.34 18.15
CA VAL A 265 -17.60 -0.48 17.66
C VAL A 265 -17.09 0.31 18.85
N ILE A 266 -15.81 0.24 19.15
CA ILE A 266 -15.18 0.94 20.26
C ILE A 266 -14.16 1.91 19.64
N ASN A 267 -14.44 3.21 19.78
CA ASN A 267 -13.61 4.27 19.20
C ASN A 267 -12.36 4.46 20.05
N THR A 268 -11.38 3.58 19.85
CA THR A 268 -10.12 3.60 20.57
C THR A 268 -9.11 4.60 20.01
N HIS A 269 -9.24 5.04 18.77
CA HIS A 269 -8.35 6.00 18.06
C HIS A 269 -6.87 5.72 18.32
N HIS A 270 -6.52 4.42 18.41
CA HIS A 270 -5.25 4.02 19.02
C HIS A 270 -4.05 4.14 18.09
N VAL A 271 -4.24 3.99 16.78
CA VAL A 271 -3.18 4.14 15.77
C VAL A 271 -3.79 4.70 14.50
N ILE A 272 -3.09 5.64 13.88
CA ILE A 272 -3.43 6.08 12.52
C ILE A 272 -3.06 4.99 11.52
N MET A 273 -3.95 4.67 10.59
CA MET A 273 -3.65 3.76 9.50
C MET A 273 -2.91 4.51 8.40
N TRP A 274 -1.63 4.26 8.26
CA TRP A 274 -0.83 4.78 7.17
C TRP A 274 -0.98 3.88 5.94
N SER A 275 -1.48 4.42 4.86
CA SER A 275 -1.56 3.73 3.57
C SER A 275 -0.36 4.09 2.72
N GLY A 276 0.53 3.12 2.50
CA GLY A 276 1.72 3.27 1.68
C GLY A 276 1.52 2.75 0.25
N MET A 277 2.25 3.35 -0.68
CA MET A 277 2.44 2.86 -2.04
C MET A 277 3.94 2.82 -2.34
N TYR A 278 4.41 1.67 -2.73
CA TYR A 278 5.83 1.38 -2.93
C TYR A 278 6.08 0.77 -4.30
N MET A 279 7.25 1.04 -4.87
CA MET A 279 7.70 0.40 -6.10
C MET A 279 9.03 -0.31 -5.86
N ASN A 280 9.29 -1.42 -6.56
CA ASN A 280 10.63 -2.01 -6.57
C ASN A 280 11.65 -0.95 -7.00
N LEU A 281 12.71 -0.75 -6.22
CA LEU A 281 13.68 0.34 -6.42
C LEU A 281 14.43 0.20 -7.73
N ASP A 282 14.89 -1.00 -8.04
CA ASP A 282 15.67 -1.25 -9.28
C ASP A 282 14.79 -1.07 -10.52
N PHE A 283 13.53 -1.52 -10.44
CA PHE A 283 12.55 -1.29 -11.52
C PHE A 283 12.32 0.20 -11.74
N TYR A 284 12.04 0.98 -10.66
CA TYR A 284 11.84 2.42 -10.75
C TYR A 284 13.06 3.13 -11.37
N ASN A 285 14.27 2.81 -10.89
CA ASN A 285 15.50 3.41 -11.38
C ASN A 285 15.83 3.02 -12.81
N GLY A 286 15.36 1.88 -13.28
CA GLY A 286 15.52 1.40 -14.67
C GLY A 286 14.54 2.05 -15.66
N LEU A 287 13.51 2.75 -15.19
CA LEU A 287 12.54 3.42 -16.08
C LEU A 287 13.15 4.65 -16.76
N PRO A 288 12.71 5.00 -17.98
CA PRO A 288 12.99 6.30 -18.59
C PRO A 288 12.61 7.46 -17.65
N ALA A 289 13.37 8.55 -17.69
CA ALA A 289 13.20 9.69 -16.79
C ALA A 289 11.80 10.32 -16.90
N ASP A 290 11.24 10.43 -18.10
CA ASP A 290 9.89 10.94 -18.32
C ASP A 290 8.79 10.02 -17.74
N TYR A 291 9.03 8.70 -17.65
CA TYR A 291 8.13 7.77 -16.97
C TYR A 291 8.21 7.90 -15.45
N GLN A 292 9.42 8.12 -14.90
CA GLN A 292 9.59 8.41 -13.47
C GLN A 292 8.89 9.73 -13.10
N GLU A 293 9.02 10.76 -13.93
CA GLU A 293 8.35 12.04 -13.75
C GLU A 293 6.82 11.88 -13.80
N LEU A 294 6.31 11.08 -14.76
CA LEU A 294 4.88 10.78 -14.86
C LEU A 294 4.35 10.05 -13.62
N ILE A 295 5.08 9.04 -13.13
CA ILE A 295 4.70 8.31 -11.91
C ILE A 295 4.57 9.29 -10.74
N ASN A 296 5.59 10.13 -10.51
CA ASN A 296 5.60 11.08 -9.42
C ASN A 296 4.47 12.09 -9.53
N TRP A 297 4.20 12.59 -10.74
CA TRP A 297 3.10 13.51 -11.00
C TRP A 297 1.73 12.85 -10.75
N VAL A 298 1.50 11.65 -11.28
CA VAL A 298 0.24 10.92 -11.06
C VAL A 298 0.01 10.63 -9.58
N VAL A 299 1.07 10.29 -8.85
CA VAL A 299 0.98 10.07 -7.41
C VAL A 299 0.59 11.36 -6.68
N ALA A 300 1.29 12.46 -6.94
CA ALA A 300 1.07 13.72 -6.23
C ALA A 300 -0.26 14.40 -6.58
N GLU A 301 -0.64 14.40 -7.87
CA GLU A 301 -1.79 15.17 -8.33
C GLU A 301 -3.09 14.37 -8.41
N ILE A 302 -3.02 13.03 -8.47
CA ILE A 302 -4.19 12.20 -8.69
C ILE A 302 -4.39 11.19 -7.55
N TYR A 303 -3.36 10.36 -7.27
CA TYR A 303 -3.49 9.23 -6.35
C TYR A 303 -3.64 9.68 -4.89
N GLU A 304 -2.71 10.47 -4.38
CA GLU A 304 -2.72 10.89 -2.96
C GLU A 304 -3.93 11.76 -2.59
N PRO A 305 -4.30 12.79 -3.36
CA PRO A 305 -5.48 13.57 -3.05
C PRO A 305 -6.75 12.74 -3.05
N PHE A 306 -6.91 11.86 -4.06
CA PHE A 306 -8.05 10.96 -4.15
C PHE A 306 -8.09 9.97 -2.97
N LEU A 307 -6.95 9.32 -2.66
CA LEU A 307 -6.87 8.36 -1.56
C LEU A 307 -7.24 9.00 -0.22
N TYR A 308 -6.69 10.20 0.07
CA TYR A 308 -6.96 10.91 1.31
C TYR A 308 -8.44 11.24 1.48
N GLU A 309 -9.03 11.92 0.49
CA GLU A 309 -10.43 12.32 0.53
C GLU A 309 -11.37 11.10 0.57
N GLU A 310 -11.08 10.10 -0.26
CA GLU A 310 -11.91 8.92 -0.37
C GLU A 310 -11.84 8.05 0.89
N SER A 311 -10.68 8.00 1.56
CA SER A 311 -10.54 7.28 2.83
C SER A 311 -11.42 7.89 3.94
N ILE A 312 -11.48 9.22 4.04
CA ILE A 312 -12.35 9.89 5.01
C ILE A 312 -13.82 9.55 4.72
N LYS A 313 -14.27 9.74 3.47
CA LYS A 313 -15.65 9.43 3.04
C LYS A 313 -16.01 7.96 3.26
N ALA A 314 -15.08 7.05 2.95
CA ALA A 314 -15.29 5.61 3.09
C ALA A 314 -15.40 5.19 4.55
N ASN A 315 -14.57 5.76 5.45
CA ASN A 315 -14.66 5.48 6.88
C ASN A 315 -15.98 5.99 7.48
N ASP A 316 -16.45 7.20 7.11
CA ASP A 316 -17.73 7.73 7.57
C ASP A 316 -18.91 6.84 7.10
N ALA A 317 -18.91 6.44 5.84
CA ALA A 317 -19.92 5.55 5.27
C ALA A 317 -19.88 4.15 5.93
N ALA A 318 -18.70 3.64 6.22
CA ALA A 318 -18.51 2.35 6.87
C ALA A 318 -19.00 2.36 8.32
N LEU A 319 -18.72 3.42 9.07
CA LEU A 319 -19.28 3.59 10.43
C LEU A 319 -20.81 3.61 10.39
N GLN A 320 -21.40 4.30 9.42
CA GLN A 320 -22.86 4.29 9.26
C GLN A 320 -23.38 2.89 8.92
N THR A 321 -22.71 2.16 8.03
CA THR A 321 -23.05 0.78 7.69
C THR A 321 -23.05 -0.14 8.93
N MET A 322 -22.05 0.00 9.80
CA MET A 322 -21.99 -0.78 11.05
C MET A 322 -23.13 -0.43 12.00
N LYS A 323 -23.47 0.86 12.13
CA LYS A 323 -24.64 1.32 12.90
C LYS A 323 -25.95 0.75 12.36
N ASP A 324 -26.14 0.79 11.05
CA ASP A 324 -27.32 0.24 10.37
C ASP A 324 -27.41 -1.29 10.50
N ALA A 325 -26.27 -1.97 10.60
CA ALA A 325 -26.17 -3.40 10.90
C ALA A 325 -26.45 -3.73 12.39
N GLY A 326 -26.63 -2.72 13.23
CA GLY A 326 -27.02 -2.86 14.64
C GLY A 326 -25.84 -2.96 15.61
N LEU A 327 -24.63 -2.59 15.20
CA LEU A 327 -23.50 -2.49 16.12
C LEU A 327 -23.67 -1.25 17.01
N GLU A 328 -23.46 -1.42 18.31
CA GLU A 328 -23.43 -0.33 19.27
C GLU A 328 -22.06 0.38 19.19
N VAL A 329 -22.09 1.72 19.12
CA VAL A 329 -20.87 2.54 19.08
C VAL A 329 -20.58 3.06 20.49
N ILE A 330 -19.37 2.82 20.95
CA ILE A 330 -18.88 3.22 22.27
C ILE A 330 -17.70 4.17 22.07
N ASP A 331 -17.83 5.38 22.57
CA ASP A 331 -16.80 6.40 22.56
C ASP A 331 -16.03 6.40 23.89
N PHE A 332 -14.71 6.46 23.82
CA PHE A 332 -13.86 6.68 24.98
C PHE A 332 -13.82 8.16 25.36
N THR A 333 -13.62 8.42 26.65
CA THR A 333 -13.44 9.77 27.15
C THR A 333 -12.01 10.28 26.94
N PRO A 334 -11.77 11.60 26.99
CA PRO A 334 -10.40 12.13 26.96
C PRO A 334 -9.50 11.56 28.06
N GLU A 335 -10.06 11.19 29.22
CA GLU A 335 -9.33 10.52 30.30
C GLU A 335 -8.88 9.11 29.92
N ASP A 336 -9.74 8.34 29.22
CA ASP A 336 -9.42 7.00 28.74
C ASP A 336 -8.25 7.07 27.73
N TYR A 337 -8.29 7.99 26.78
CA TYR A 337 -7.18 8.21 25.84
C TYR A 337 -5.89 8.63 26.53
N ALA A 338 -5.98 9.45 27.60
CA ALA A 338 -4.79 9.84 28.37
C ALA A 338 -4.16 8.64 29.09
N LYS A 339 -5.00 7.74 29.66
CA LYS A 339 -4.53 6.47 30.26
C LYS A 339 -3.90 5.55 29.23
N MET A 340 -4.50 5.43 28.04
CA MET A 340 -3.93 4.65 26.95
C MET A 340 -2.54 5.17 26.56
N ARG A 341 -2.39 6.48 26.37
CA ARG A 341 -1.08 7.12 26.07
C ARG A 341 -0.03 6.83 27.13
N GLU A 342 -0.38 6.99 28.39
CA GLU A 342 0.57 6.73 29.50
C GLU A 342 0.97 5.25 29.56
N ALA A 343 0.02 4.35 29.41
CA ALA A 343 0.27 2.90 29.45
C ALA A 343 1.03 2.39 28.22
N ALA A 344 1.02 3.11 27.09
CA ALA A 344 1.71 2.71 25.87
C ALA A 344 3.25 2.90 25.91
N LYS A 345 3.82 3.52 26.94
CA LYS A 345 5.27 3.76 27.07
C LYS A 345 6.14 2.55 26.75
N PRO A 346 5.84 1.33 27.22
CA PRO A 346 6.66 0.16 26.85
C PRO A 346 6.73 -0.11 25.35
N ALA A 347 5.67 0.20 24.58
CA ALA A 347 5.69 0.08 23.14
C ALA A 347 6.61 1.14 22.49
N TYR A 348 6.57 2.38 22.98
CA TYR A 348 7.51 3.42 22.54
C TYR A 348 8.96 3.07 22.85
N ASP A 349 9.24 2.47 24.02
CA ASP A 349 10.58 2.00 24.38
C ASP A 349 11.06 0.89 23.44
N LEU A 350 10.16 -0.04 23.07
CA LEU A 350 10.45 -1.10 22.11
C LEU A 350 10.70 -0.54 20.70
N ILE A 351 9.90 0.43 20.25
CA ILE A 351 10.12 1.13 18.97
C ILE A 351 11.51 1.76 18.97
N ARG A 352 11.85 2.54 20.01
CA ARG A 352 13.14 3.22 20.14
C ARG A 352 14.33 2.24 20.16
N GLN A 353 14.17 1.07 20.81
CA GLN A 353 15.17 0.01 20.78
C GLN A 353 15.35 -0.58 19.38
N THR A 354 14.29 -0.61 18.57
CA THR A 354 14.30 -1.17 17.22
C THR A 354 14.88 -0.22 16.19
N VAL A 355 14.47 1.05 16.22
CA VAL A 355 14.80 2.04 15.17
C VAL A 355 15.84 3.08 15.58
N GLY A 356 16.19 3.18 16.88
CA GLY A 356 17.08 4.21 17.42
C GLY A 356 16.38 5.51 17.78
N ASP A 357 17.15 6.52 18.16
CA ASP A 357 16.63 7.81 18.62
C ASP A 357 16.22 8.74 17.47
N GLU A 358 16.97 8.75 16.37
CA GLU A 358 16.79 9.69 15.27
C GLU A 358 15.35 9.73 14.72
N PRO A 359 14.71 8.63 14.27
CA PRO A 359 13.35 8.69 13.76
C PRO A 359 12.33 9.09 14.85
N MET A 360 12.58 8.76 16.10
CA MET A 360 11.72 9.14 17.22
C MET A 360 11.79 10.65 17.50
N GLU A 361 12.94 11.27 17.30
CA GLU A 361 13.11 12.72 17.38
C GLU A 361 12.44 13.43 16.20
N LEU A 362 12.59 12.89 14.98
CA LEU A 362 11.91 13.41 13.78
C LEU A 362 10.38 13.34 13.92
N ILE A 363 9.85 12.24 14.45
CA ILE A 363 8.41 12.11 14.77
C ILE A 363 7.96 13.19 15.76
N ALA A 364 8.71 13.38 16.86
CA ALA A 364 8.35 14.38 17.86
C ALA A 364 8.38 15.81 17.29
N GLN A 365 9.34 16.12 16.41
CA GLN A 365 9.44 17.41 15.72
C GLN A 365 8.26 17.59 14.73
N ALA A 366 7.97 16.57 13.91
CA ALA A 366 6.86 16.60 12.96
C ALA A 366 5.50 16.73 13.66
N GLN A 367 5.31 16.02 14.78
CA GLN A 367 4.11 16.13 15.61
C GLN A 367 3.94 17.53 16.18
N ALA A 368 5.02 18.12 16.70
CA ALA A 368 5.00 19.49 17.25
C ALA A 368 4.69 20.53 16.15
N ALA A 369 5.26 20.38 14.95
CA ALA A 369 5.01 21.25 13.82
C ALA A 369 3.55 21.13 13.31
N ALA A 370 2.99 19.93 13.34
CA ALA A 370 1.61 19.67 12.90
C ALA A 370 0.53 20.06 13.93
N ALA A 371 0.91 20.37 15.17
CA ALA A 371 0.00 20.82 16.24
C ALA A 371 -0.23 22.35 16.26
N GLY A 372 0.53 23.13 15.49
CA GLY A 372 0.44 24.60 15.39
C GLY A 372 -0.36 25.04 14.20
#